data_ccfe7adfdcc8a2f44b2dbdd2e3e4bf7d
#
_entry.id   ccfe7adfdcc8a2f44b2dbdd2e3e4bf7d
#
_cell.length_a   1.000
_cell.length_b   1.000
_cell.length_c   1.000
_cell.angle_alpha   90.00
_cell.angle_beta   90.00
_cell.angle_gamma   90.00
#
_symmetry.space_group_name_H-M   'P 1'
#
loop_
_entity.id
_entity.type
_entity.pdbx_description
1 polymer ?
#
loop_
_entity_poly.entity_id
_entity_poly.type
_entity_poly.pdbx_seq_one_letter_code
_entity_poly.pdbx_strand_id
1 'polypeptide(L)' 'MDKNPLQTLVDEVGSYRLAKMIGVKHPTIHSWLRAGRIPANRAIAIETITGISRYELRPDVFGPAPDAPDQRAA' A
#
# COMPACT_ATOMS: atom_id res chain seq x y z
N MET A 1 -15.61 -6.57 5.02
CA MET A 1 -15.03 -6.51 5.52
C MET A 1 -13.81 -5.86 5.52
N ASP A 2 -12.80 -6.32 5.22
CA ASP A 2 -11.62 -5.64 5.36
C ASP A 2 -11.37 -4.74 4.24
N LYS A 3 -11.06 -3.50 4.51
CA LYS A 3 -10.69 -2.58 3.50
C LYS A 3 -9.26 -2.79 3.15
N ASN A 4 -9.00 -2.70 1.87
CA ASN A 4 -7.65 -2.63 1.36
C ASN A 4 -7.00 -1.38 1.95
N PRO A 5 -5.73 -1.43 2.39
CA PRO A 5 -5.07 -0.24 2.93
C PRO A 5 -5.08 0.95 1.97
N LEU A 6 -4.99 0.67 0.66
CA LEU A 6 -5.06 1.74 -0.31
C LEU A 6 -6.44 2.38 -0.32
N GLN A 7 -7.48 1.59 -0.14
CA GLN A 7 -8.83 2.12 -0.07
C GLN A 7 -8.97 3.06 1.13
N THR A 8 -8.39 2.68 2.25
CA THR A 8 -8.42 3.52 3.43
C THR A 8 -7.74 4.86 3.17
N LEU A 9 -6.60 4.83 2.49
CA LEU A 9 -5.90 6.06 2.15
C LEU A 9 -6.73 6.93 1.24
N VAL A 10 -7.37 6.33 0.24
CA VAL A 10 -8.19 7.07 -0.69
C VAL A 10 -9.36 7.71 0.04
N ASP A 11 -9.94 7.00 1.01
CA ASP A 11 -11.05 7.54 1.78
C ASP A 11 -10.62 8.74 2.61
N GLU A 12 -9.41 8.72 3.12
CA GLU A 12 -8.92 9.80 3.96
C GLU A 12 -8.34 10.98 3.22
N VAL A 13 -7.58 10.70 2.18
CA VAL A 13 -6.82 11.73 1.49
C VAL A 13 -7.45 12.12 0.17
N GLY A 14 -8.12 11.19 -0.49
CA GLY A 14 -8.65 11.39 -1.82
C GLY A 14 -7.69 10.83 -2.86
N SER A 15 -8.26 10.22 -3.89
CA SER A 15 -7.45 9.55 -4.90
C SER A 15 -6.57 10.52 -5.69
N TYR A 16 -7.08 11.71 -5.95
CA TYR A 16 -6.33 12.69 -6.73
C TYR A 16 -5.08 13.15 -5.98
N ARG A 17 -5.26 13.49 -4.70
CA ARG A 17 -4.15 13.95 -3.90
C ARG A 17 -3.15 12.82 -3.68
N LEU A 18 -3.65 11.61 -3.44
CA LEU A 18 -2.79 10.47 -3.23
C LEU A 18 -1.95 10.21 -4.48
N ALA A 19 -2.54 10.32 -5.66
CA ALA A 19 -1.81 10.12 -6.89
C ALA A 19 -0.67 11.13 -7.02
N LYS A 20 -0.94 12.38 -6.63
CA LYS A 20 0.09 13.39 -6.67
C LYS A 20 1.22 13.07 -5.69
N MET A 21 0.88 12.61 -4.51
CA MET A 21 1.88 12.29 -3.50
C MET A 21 2.79 11.16 -3.96
N ILE A 22 2.21 10.17 -4.60
CA ILE A 22 2.97 9.00 -5.04
C ILE A 22 3.71 9.27 -6.34
N GLY A 23 3.20 10.21 -7.13
CA GLY A 23 3.82 10.52 -8.40
C GLY A 23 3.28 9.73 -9.57
N VAL A 24 2.02 9.30 -9.48
CA VAL A 24 1.37 8.56 -10.55
C VAL A 24 0.15 9.33 -11.01
N LYS A 25 -0.45 8.90 -12.08
CA LYS A 25 -1.64 9.54 -12.59
C LYS A 25 -2.87 9.08 -11.83
N HIS A 26 -3.86 9.95 -11.75
CA HIS A 26 -5.08 9.67 -11.03
C HIS A 26 -5.73 8.33 -11.44
N PRO A 27 -5.89 8.05 -12.75
CA PRO A 27 -6.50 6.77 -13.13
C PRO A 27 -5.71 5.54 -12.65
N THR A 28 -4.42 5.69 -12.40
CA THR A 28 -3.61 4.60 -11.91
C THR A 28 -4.07 4.16 -10.52
N ILE A 29 -4.44 5.12 -9.68
CA ILE A 29 -4.95 4.79 -8.34
C ILE A 29 -6.23 3.96 -8.47
N HIS A 30 -7.13 4.35 -9.35
CA HIS A 30 -8.37 3.61 -9.52
C HIS A 30 -8.12 2.21 -10.09
N SER A 31 -7.12 2.09 -10.94
CA SER A 31 -6.75 0.80 -11.47
C SER A 31 -6.28 -0.14 -10.35
N TRP A 32 -5.48 0.40 -9.43
CA TRP A 32 -5.01 -0.39 -8.29
C TRP A 32 -6.16 -0.79 -7.38
N LEU A 33 -7.09 0.13 -7.15
CA LEU A 33 -8.26 -0.18 -6.33
C LEU A 33 -9.10 -1.27 -6.95
N ARG A 34 -9.25 -1.22 -8.26
CA ARG A 34 -10.04 -2.22 -8.96
C ARG A 34 -9.36 -3.58 -8.90
N ALA A 35 -8.05 -3.61 -8.99
CA ALA A 35 -7.30 -4.85 -8.89
C ALA A 35 -7.25 -5.38 -7.46
N GLY A 36 -7.52 -4.53 -6.49
CA GLY A 36 -7.48 -4.91 -5.10
C GLY A 36 -6.10 -4.90 -4.49
N ARG A 37 -5.12 -4.37 -5.20
CA ARG A 37 -3.76 -4.32 -4.69
C ARG A 37 -2.92 -3.38 -5.53
N ILE A 38 -1.77 -2.98 -4.99
CA ILE A 38 -0.83 -2.12 -5.69
C ILE A 38 0.34 -2.97 -6.19
N PRO A 39 1.08 -2.47 -7.18
CA PRO A 39 2.26 -3.18 -7.63
C PRO A 39 3.32 -3.28 -6.54
N ALA A 40 4.01 -4.41 -6.50
CA ALA A 40 5.02 -4.61 -5.47
C ALA A 40 6.11 -3.56 -5.53
N ASN A 41 6.48 -3.14 -6.73
CA ASN A 41 7.55 -2.15 -6.86
C ASN A 41 7.10 -0.75 -6.43
N ARG A 42 5.81 -0.55 -6.17
CA ARG A 42 5.32 0.72 -5.66
C ARG A 42 5.08 0.66 -4.16
N ALA A 43 5.05 -0.52 -3.58
CA ALA A 43 4.72 -0.67 -2.17
C ALA A 43 5.71 0.07 -1.29
N ILE A 44 7.01 -0.01 -1.59
CA ILE A 44 8.02 0.65 -0.79
C ILE A 44 7.87 2.16 -0.86
N ALA A 45 7.61 2.69 -2.05
CA ALA A 45 7.41 4.12 -2.20
C ALA A 45 6.19 4.59 -1.44
N ILE A 46 5.11 3.82 -1.49
CA ILE A 46 3.90 4.18 -0.78
C ILE A 46 4.11 4.11 0.72
N GLU A 47 4.86 3.13 1.18
CA GLU A 47 5.19 3.04 2.59
C GLU A 47 5.95 4.28 3.05
N THR A 48 6.91 4.71 2.28
CA THR A 48 7.70 5.89 2.62
C THR A 48 6.84 7.14 2.68
N ILE A 49 5.91 7.27 1.76
CA ILE A 49 5.10 8.47 1.66
C ILE A 49 3.96 8.49 2.66
N THR A 50 3.31 7.36 2.85
CA THR A 50 2.08 7.31 3.64
C THR A 50 2.24 6.72 5.02
N GLY A 51 3.33 6.00 5.26
CA GLY A 51 3.53 5.33 6.53
C GLY A 51 2.86 3.98 6.64
N ILE A 52 2.14 3.56 5.61
CA ILE A 52 1.52 2.25 5.63
C ILE A 52 2.56 1.22 5.24
N SER A 53 2.72 0.20 6.06
CA SER A 53 3.76 -0.81 5.88
C SER A 53 3.62 -1.55 4.56
N ARG A 54 4.73 -1.82 3.91
CA ARG A 54 4.75 -2.63 2.69
C ARG A 54 4.18 -4.02 2.98
N TYR A 55 4.30 -4.48 4.21
CA TYR A 55 3.79 -5.79 4.58
C TYR A 55 2.28 -5.82 4.62
N GLU A 56 1.65 -4.68 4.88
CA GLU A 56 0.21 -4.57 4.79
C GLU A 56 -0.24 -4.38 3.36
N LEU A 57 0.56 -3.68 2.57
CA LEU A 57 0.20 -3.40 1.20
C LEU A 57 0.32 -4.64 0.31
N ARG A 58 1.38 -5.39 0.49
CA ARG A 58 1.62 -6.58 -0.32
C ARG A 58 2.15 -7.72 0.53
N PRO A 59 1.31 -8.28 1.41
CA PRO A 59 1.77 -9.39 2.24
C PRO A 59 2.11 -10.64 1.42
N ASP A 60 1.55 -10.76 0.24
CA ASP A 60 1.86 -11.89 -0.61
C ASP A 60 3.28 -11.83 -1.17
N VAL A 61 3.86 -10.64 -1.22
CA VAL A 61 5.20 -10.46 -1.75
C VAL A 61 6.23 -10.33 -0.64
N PHE A 62 5.93 -9.51 0.37
CA PHE A 62 6.90 -9.21 1.40
C PHE A 62 6.75 -10.06 2.64
N GLY A 63 5.64 -10.76 2.76
CA GLY A 63 5.42 -11.63 3.90
C GLY A 63 5.01 -10.86 5.14
N PRO A 64 5.05 -11.54 6.29
CA PRO A 64 4.69 -10.89 7.54
C PRO A 64 5.71 -9.84 7.95
N ALA A 65 5.26 -8.89 8.76
CA ALA A 65 6.12 -7.80 9.18
C ALA A 65 7.34 -8.32 9.95
N PRO A 66 8.53 -7.80 9.67
CA PRO A 66 9.73 -8.31 10.32
C PRO A 66 9.86 -7.95 11.79
N ASP A 67 9.00 -7.08 12.30
CA ASP A 67 9.05 -6.77 13.70
C ASP A 67 8.41 -7.87 14.55
N ALA A 68 7.81 -8.87 13.94
CA ALA A 68 7.29 -10.01 14.67
C ALA A 68 8.47 -10.81 15.22
N PRO A 69 8.48 -11.09 16.53
CA PRO A 69 9.67 -11.69 17.16
C PRO A 69 10.07 -13.03 16.58
N ASP A 70 9.09 -13.86 16.29
CA ASP A 70 9.43 -15.19 15.82
C ASP A 70 10.07 -15.15 14.46
N GLN A 71 9.77 -14.17 13.67
CA GLN A 71 10.39 -14.09 12.37
C GLN A 71 11.79 -13.62 12.46
N ARG A 72 12.08 -12.75 13.41
CA ARG A 72 13.44 -12.31 13.56
C ARG A 72 14.30 -13.41 14.09
N ALA A 73 13.75 -14.27 14.89
CA ALA A 73 14.53 -15.33 15.47
C ALA A 73 14.99 -16.32 14.42
N ALA A 74 14.30 -16.40 13.34
CA ALA A 74 14.71 -17.29 12.28
C ALA A 74 15.89 -16.68 11.52
#